data_134d4b80d0064e4127f3e1adfe6de9c4
#
_entry.id   134d4b80d0064e4127f3e1adfe6de9c4
#
_cell.length_a   1.000
_cell.length_b   1.000
_cell.length_c   1.000
_cell.angle_alpha   90.00
_cell.angle_beta   90.00
_cell.angle_gamma   90.00
#
_symmetry.space_group_name_H-M   'P 1'
#
loop_
_entity.id
_entity.type
_entity.pdbx_description
1 polymer ?
#
loop_
_entity_poly.entity_id
_entity_poly.type
_entity_poly.pdbx_seq_one_letter_code
_entity_poly.pdbx_strand_id
1 'polypeptide(L)'
;FANMGGTPSEDLTPTGRLKIAIVGKPKSGKSTLAATARTPMLYYDHDDRPESLAGKPGLLVKSRPTMPDIEADLSIMQAAKKQGKPLPRTVVHDTITFLQRTMENEIFRQDTGKSTYKEFRVGNSTFMKIRKGWDAINGIQRYIDYLITEYTYLGVDLIFVFHEKNEKDAVESTQDRTEYTGQLTTDPQYLSSSLSLFNEVYHIKVQPNGTYICECKPNVYGNWNTTLMLDATEPPNILKMIEKHEQKRNTSKQGA
;
A
#
# COMPACT_ATOMS: atom_id res chain seq x y z
N PHE A 1 -5.12 3.75 34.25
CA PHE A 1 -4.75 3.78 32.82
C PHE A 1 -4.05 5.07 32.39
N ALA A 2 -4.37 6.25 32.98
CA ALA A 2 -3.82 7.54 32.56
C ALA A 2 -2.27 7.61 32.49
N ASN A 3 -1.55 6.82 33.26
CA ASN A 3 -0.07 6.81 33.29
C ASN A 3 0.56 5.75 32.38
N MET A 4 -0.22 4.99 31.62
CA MET A 4 0.27 3.90 30.76
C MET A 4 0.46 4.31 29.29
N GLY A 5 0.15 5.56 28.93
CA GLY A 5 0.40 6.12 27.57
C GLY A 5 -0.48 5.55 26.45
N GLY A 6 -1.57 4.87 26.78
CA GLY A 6 -2.55 4.35 25.81
C GLY A 6 -3.60 5.40 25.41
N THR A 7 -4.25 5.21 24.28
CA THR A 7 -5.44 5.96 23.87
C THR A 7 -6.68 5.19 24.30
N PRO A 8 -7.62 5.79 25.07
CA PRO A 8 -8.89 5.16 25.38
C PRO A 8 -9.63 4.71 24.10
N SER A 9 -10.32 3.58 24.17
CA SER A 9 -10.99 3.00 22.99
C SER A 9 -12.07 3.90 22.42
N GLU A 10 -12.74 4.71 23.26
CA GLU A 10 -13.71 5.71 22.88
C GLU A 10 -13.12 6.87 22.07
N ASP A 11 -11.82 7.14 22.24
CA ASP A 11 -11.08 8.20 21.52
C ASP A 11 -10.44 7.68 20.22
N LEU A 12 -10.47 6.36 19.99
CA LEU A 12 -9.99 5.79 18.75
C LEU A 12 -10.90 6.18 17.58
N THR A 13 -10.31 6.76 16.55
CA THR A 13 -11.03 7.08 15.31
C THR A 13 -10.58 6.12 14.21
N PRO A 14 -11.47 5.28 13.66
CA PRO A 14 -11.13 4.36 12.56
C PRO A 14 -10.51 5.08 11.34
N THR A 15 -10.91 6.34 11.11
CA THR A 15 -10.39 7.19 10.02
C THR A 15 -9.12 7.96 10.40
N GLY A 16 -8.58 7.76 11.61
CA GLY A 16 -7.39 8.48 12.08
C GLY A 16 -6.16 8.25 11.22
N ARG A 17 -5.91 6.99 10.88
CA ARG A 17 -4.80 6.53 10.03
C ARG A 17 -5.27 5.32 9.24
N LEU A 18 -5.19 5.41 7.91
CA LEU A 18 -5.60 4.33 7.04
C LEU A 18 -4.37 3.68 6.40
N LYS A 19 -4.32 2.36 6.46
CA LYS A 19 -3.42 1.55 5.66
C LYS A 19 -4.27 0.81 4.64
N ILE A 20 -4.15 1.22 3.39
CA ILE A 20 -5.02 0.78 2.30
C ILE A 20 -4.21 -0.04 1.31
N ALA A 21 -4.64 -1.27 1.03
CA ALA A 21 -4.20 -2.03 -0.12
C ALA A 21 -5.25 -1.93 -1.24
N ILE A 22 -4.84 -1.50 -2.43
CA ILE A 22 -5.69 -1.46 -3.62
C ILE A 22 -5.22 -2.56 -4.57
N VAL A 23 -6.10 -3.49 -4.88
CA VAL A 23 -5.83 -4.64 -5.74
C VAL A 23 -6.69 -4.56 -7.01
N GLY A 24 -6.17 -5.00 -8.15
CA GLY A 24 -6.95 -5.09 -9.38
C GLY A 24 -6.08 -5.27 -10.63
N LYS A 25 -6.73 -5.63 -11.73
CA LYS A 25 -6.10 -5.87 -13.03
C LYS A 25 -5.40 -4.60 -13.58
N PRO A 26 -4.44 -4.72 -14.48
CA PRO A 26 -3.91 -3.57 -15.20
C PRO A 26 -5.07 -2.77 -15.85
N LYS A 27 -4.97 -1.43 -15.79
CA LYS A 27 -5.98 -0.49 -16.33
C LYS A 27 -7.36 -0.54 -15.65
N SER A 28 -7.48 -1.13 -14.47
CA SER A 28 -8.74 -1.15 -13.69
C SER A 28 -9.02 0.15 -12.91
N GLY A 29 -8.21 1.20 -13.03
CA GLY A 29 -8.43 2.48 -12.35
C GLY A 29 -7.80 2.58 -10.96
N LYS A 30 -6.84 1.70 -10.59
CA LYS A 30 -6.17 1.70 -9.28
C LYS A 30 -5.51 3.04 -8.93
N SER A 31 -4.68 3.57 -9.84
CA SER A 31 -3.98 4.85 -9.67
C SER A 31 -4.98 6.01 -9.50
N THR A 32 -6.06 5.98 -10.28
CA THR A 32 -7.13 6.97 -10.17
C THR A 32 -7.83 6.88 -8.81
N LEU A 33 -8.12 5.67 -8.32
CA LEU A 33 -8.70 5.46 -6.99
C LEU A 33 -7.75 5.94 -5.89
N ALA A 34 -6.46 5.55 -5.93
CA ALA A 34 -5.47 5.98 -4.94
C ALA A 34 -5.37 7.51 -4.84
N ALA A 35 -5.41 8.19 -5.99
CA ALA A 35 -5.34 9.65 -6.07
C ALA A 35 -6.61 10.39 -5.58
N THR A 36 -7.66 9.67 -5.17
CA THR A 36 -8.84 10.27 -4.53
C THR A 36 -8.74 10.33 -3.01
N ALA A 37 -7.63 9.88 -2.41
CA ALA A 37 -7.44 9.92 -0.97
C ALA A 37 -7.13 11.34 -0.46
N ARG A 38 -6.94 11.47 0.84
CA ARG A 38 -6.73 12.76 1.51
C ARG A 38 -5.42 13.41 1.08
N THR A 39 -5.47 14.72 0.82
CA THR A 39 -4.30 15.55 0.47
C THR A 39 -3.84 16.40 1.67
N PRO A 40 -2.59 16.92 1.69
CA PRO A 40 -1.52 16.78 0.68
C PRO A 40 -0.99 15.36 0.58
N MET A 41 -0.61 14.94 -0.64
CA MET A 41 -0.23 13.56 -0.93
C MET A 41 1.15 13.48 -1.57
N LEU A 42 2.01 12.58 -1.06
CA LEU A 42 3.24 12.17 -1.71
C LEU A 42 2.97 10.88 -2.47
N TYR A 43 3.15 10.91 -3.79
CA TYR A 43 2.81 9.81 -4.68
C TYR A 43 4.06 9.31 -5.41
N TYR A 44 4.47 8.08 -5.11
CA TYR A 44 5.55 7.38 -5.79
C TYR A 44 4.96 6.56 -6.94
N ASP A 45 5.17 7.02 -8.17
CA ASP A 45 4.81 6.36 -9.40
C ASP A 45 5.99 5.50 -9.88
N HIS A 46 5.99 4.21 -9.49
CA HIS A 46 7.09 3.29 -9.78
C HIS A 46 7.09 2.79 -11.22
N ASP A 47 5.97 2.83 -11.92
CA ASP A 47 5.84 2.34 -13.31
C ASP A 47 5.91 3.44 -14.38
N ASP A 48 6.12 4.69 -13.94
CA ASP A 48 6.30 5.86 -14.81
C ASP A 48 5.10 6.12 -15.73
N ARG A 49 3.92 6.15 -15.15
CA ARG A 49 2.65 6.40 -15.85
C ARG A 49 1.81 7.48 -15.17
N PRO A 50 2.36 8.70 -15.02
CA PRO A 50 1.72 9.76 -14.26
C PRO A 50 0.50 10.39 -14.94
N GLU A 51 0.16 9.98 -16.19
CA GLU A 51 -0.89 10.63 -16.98
C GLU A 51 -2.25 10.63 -16.27
N SER A 52 -2.57 9.55 -15.52
CA SER A 52 -3.81 9.46 -14.77
C SER A 52 -3.87 10.40 -13.56
N LEU A 53 -2.74 10.99 -13.19
CA LEU A 53 -2.58 11.90 -12.04
C LEU A 53 -2.52 13.37 -12.48
N ALA A 54 -2.37 13.61 -13.78
CA ALA A 54 -2.21 14.97 -14.32
C ALA A 54 -3.38 15.89 -13.91
N GLY A 55 -3.04 17.10 -13.47
CA GLY A 55 -4.02 18.12 -13.09
C GLY A 55 -4.73 17.91 -11.75
N LYS A 56 -4.41 16.86 -10.99
CA LYS A 56 -5.01 16.64 -9.66
C LYS A 56 -4.30 17.52 -8.62
N PRO A 57 -5.03 18.37 -7.87
CA PRO A 57 -4.42 19.26 -6.90
C PRO A 57 -3.96 18.51 -5.65
N GLY A 58 -2.93 19.06 -4.98
CA GLY A 58 -2.45 18.54 -3.70
C GLY A 58 -1.60 17.26 -3.79
N LEU A 59 -1.19 16.84 -5.00
CA LEU A 59 -0.30 15.72 -5.24
C LEU A 59 1.12 16.19 -5.57
N LEU A 60 2.10 15.64 -4.86
CA LEU A 60 3.51 15.66 -5.25
C LEU A 60 3.86 14.29 -5.83
N VAL A 61 4.03 14.19 -7.13
CA VAL A 61 4.32 12.93 -7.84
C VAL A 61 5.83 12.80 -8.07
N LYS A 62 6.39 11.65 -7.71
CA LYS A 62 7.77 11.25 -8.02
C LYS A 62 7.73 10.02 -8.93
N SER A 63 8.08 10.20 -10.20
CA SER A 63 8.15 9.11 -11.17
C SER A 63 9.48 8.37 -11.06
N ARG A 64 9.42 7.02 -11.14
CA ARG A 64 10.57 6.11 -11.03
C ARG A 64 11.48 6.38 -9.82
N PRO A 65 10.93 6.52 -8.61
CA PRO A 65 11.77 6.76 -7.44
C PRO A 65 12.73 5.57 -7.24
N THR A 66 13.97 5.90 -6.90
CA THR A 66 14.95 4.91 -6.47
C THR A 66 14.77 4.62 -4.97
N MET A 67 15.40 3.54 -4.47
CA MET A 67 15.42 3.26 -3.02
C MET A 67 16.02 4.42 -2.22
N PRO A 68 17.18 5.00 -2.61
CA PRO A 68 17.73 6.18 -1.96
C PRO A 68 16.77 7.39 -1.94
N ASP A 69 15.97 7.60 -2.97
CA ASP A 69 15.00 8.70 -3.00
C ASP A 69 13.91 8.51 -1.94
N ILE A 70 13.40 7.27 -1.80
CA ILE A 70 12.38 6.94 -0.79
C ILE A 70 12.95 7.14 0.62
N GLU A 71 14.17 6.67 0.89
CA GLU A 71 14.84 6.82 2.18
C GLU A 71 15.15 8.29 2.52
N ALA A 72 15.56 9.08 1.53
CA ALA A 72 15.78 10.52 1.71
C ALA A 72 14.48 11.23 2.11
N ASP A 73 13.37 10.94 1.43
CA ASP A 73 12.07 11.50 1.76
C ASP A 73 11.59 11.05 3.14
N LEU A 74 11.79 9.78 3.48
CA LEU A 74 11.45 9.25 4.80
C LEU A 74 12.21 9.97 5.91
N SER A 75 13.51 10.19 5.70
CA SER A 75 14.36 10.95 6.62
C SER A 75 13.89 12.40 6.79
N ILE A 76 13.49 13.06 5.69
CA ILE A 76 12.93 14.42 5.73
C ILE A 76 11.62 14.42 6.53
N MET A 77 10.72 13.46 6.30
CA MET A 77 9.46 13.36 7.04
C MET A 77 9.67 13.08 8.52
N GLN A 78 10.62 12.21 8.89
CA GLN A 78 10.99 11.96 10.29
C GLN A 78 11.54 13.22 10.98
N ALA A 79 12.40 13.97 10.30
CA ALA A 79 12.91 15.25 10.81
C ALA A 79 11.80 16.29 10.96
N ALA A 80 10.91 16.41 9.98
CA ALA A 80 9.75 17.29 10.02
C ALA A 80 8.82 16.95 11.20
N LYS A 81 8.53 15.65 11.43
CA LYS A 81 7.73 15.20 12.59
C LYS A 81 8.35 15.61 13.91
N LYS A 82 9.67 15.40 14.08
CA LYS A 82 10.40 15.80 15.30
C LYS A 82 10.32 17.30 15.55
N GLN A 83 10.22 18.09 14.49
CA GLN A 83 10.11 19.56 14.55
C GLN A 83 8.66 20.06 14.61
N GLY A 84 7.66 19.18 14.67
CA GLY A 84 6.25 19.55 14.62
C GLY A 84 5.80 20.19 13.31
N LYS A 85 6.55 19.99 12.22
CA LYS A 85 6.24 20.53 10.90
C LYS A 85 5.18 19.67 10.19
N PRO A 86 4.40 20.26 9.27
CA PRO A 86 3.41 19.52 8.50
C PRO A 86 4.04 18.37 7.70
N LEU A 87 3.34 17.24 7.67
CA LEU A 87 3.65 16.06 6.85
C LEU A 87 2.62 15.93 5.72
N PRO A 88 2.92 15.18 4.65
CA PRO A 88 1.87 14.74 3.74
C PRO A 88 0.80 13.98 4.53
N ARG A 89 -0.46 14.15 4.16
CA ARG A 89 -1.56 13.41 4.78
C ARG A 89 -1.56 11.95 4.32
N THR A 90 -1.23 11.73 3.05
CA THR A 90 -1.21 10.40 2.43
C THR A 90 0.12 10.16 1.70
N VAL A 91 0.64 8.94 1.81
CA VAL A 91 1.75 8.44 1.00
C VAL A 91 1.24 7.26 0.16
N VAL A 92 1.54 7.27 -1.13
CA VAL A 92 1.12 6.24 -2.09
C VAL A 92 2.33 5.60 -2.75
N HIS A 93 2.37 4.26 -2.84
CA HIS A 93 3.30 3.50 -3.66
C HIS A 93 2.53 2.77 -4.77
N ASP A 94 2.63 3.26 -6.00
CA ASP A 94 1.96 2.72 -7.19
C ASP A 94 2.99 2.31 -8.26
N THR A 95 3.24 1.04 -8.52
CA THR A 95 2.72 -0.15 -7.86
C THR A 95 3.82 -0.87 -7.09
N ILE A 96 3.43 -1.68 -6.11
CA ILE A 96 4.39 -2.49 -5.33
C ILE A 96 5.12 -3.49 -6.24
N THR A 97 4.50 -3.98 -7.29
CA THR A 97 5.15 -4.84 -8.31
C THR A 97 6.37 -4.16 -8.93
N PHE A 98 6.29 -2.87 -9.25
CA PHE A 98 7.41 -2.13 -9.83
C PHE A 98 8.43 -1.72 -8.76
N LEU A 99 8.00 -1.37 -7.55
CA LEU A 99 8.89 -1.18 -6.41
C LEU A 99 9.74 -2.43 -6.18
N GLN A 100 9.13 -3.62 -6.17
CA GLN A 100 9.84 -4.90 -6.05
C GLN A 100 10.90 -5.05 -7.14
N ARG A 101 10.58 -4.78 -8.41
CA ARG A 101 11.55 -4.84 -9.52
C ARG A 101 12.70 -3.85 -9.35
N THR A 102 12.42 -2.65 -8.83
CA THR A 102 13.45 -1.66 -8.52
C THR A 102 14.42 -2.20 -7.47
N MET A 103 13.89 -2.84 -6.44
CA MET A 103 14.69 -3.47 -5.38
C MET A 103 15.52 -4.65 -5.90
N GLU A 104 14.92 -5.53 -6.70
CA GLU A 104 15.62 -6.63 -7.36
C GLU A 104 16.78 -6.12 -8.21
N ASN A 105 16.55 -5.09 -9.04
CA ASN A 105 17.58 -4.47 -9.86
C ASN A 105 18.70 -3.87 -9.01
N GLU A 106 18.39 -3.24 -7.89
CA GLU A 106 19.38 -2.68 -6.99
C GLU A 106 20.21 -3.77 -6.33
N ILE A 107 19.58 -4.86 -5.90
CA ILE A 107 20.26 -6.04 -5.38
C ILE A 107 21.23 -6.61 -6.44
N PHE A 108 20.78 -6.74 -7.70
CA PHE A 108 21.62 -7.22 -8.79
C PHE A 108 22.78 -6.27 -9.13
N ARG A 109 22.57 -4.95 -9.11
CA ARG A 109 23.64 -3.96 -9.35
C ARG A 109 24.73 -4.00 -8.28
N GLN A 110 24.36 -4.27 -7.04
CA GLN A 110 25.30 -4.44 -5.93
C GLN A 110 26.07 -5.78 -6.01
N ASP A 111 25.72 -6.68 -7.01
CA ASP A 111 26.37 -7.97 -7.21
C ASP A 111 27.72 -7.87 -7.90
N THR A 112 28.79 -7.83 -7.11
CA THR A 112 30.17 -7.89 -7.61
C THR A 112 30.70 -9.30 -7.89
N GLY A 113 29.84 -10.32 -7.85
CA GLY A 113 30.15 -11.68 -8.33
C GLY A 113 31.04 -12.55 -7.44
N LYS A 114 31.56 -12.07 -6.33
CA LYS A 114 32.58 -12.78 -5.53
C LYS A 114 32.14 -13.29 -4.16
N SER A 115 30.97 -12.95 -3.68
CA SER A 115 30.50 -13.38 -2.35
C SER A 115 29.25 -14.25 -2.42
N THR A 116 29.20 -15.29 -1.59
CA THR A 116 28.04 -16.14 -1.37
C THR A 116 26.94 -15.39 -0.60
N TYR A 117 27.29 -14.27 0.00
CA TYR A 117 26.39 -13.41 0.79
C TYR A 117 26.47 -11.98 0.26
N LYS A 118 25.33 -11.32 0.24
CA LYS A 118 25.21 -9.90 -0.07
C LYS A 118 24.54 -9.17 1.05
N GLU A 119 25.00 -7.97 1.29
CA GLU A 119 24.33 -7.04 2.16
C GLU A 119 23.40 -6.19 1.31
N PHE A 120 22.09 -6.25 1.60
CA PHE A 120 21.16 -5.31 1.07
C PHE A 120 21.23 -4.03 1.92
N ARG A 121 21.73 -2.97 1.32
CA ARG A 121 21.88 -1.66 1.96
C ARG A 121 21.03 -0.64 1.24
N VAL A 122 20.37 0.23 2.03
CA VAL A 122 19.75 1.45 1.54
C VAL A 122 20.32 2.59 2.36
N GLY A 123 21.02 3.50 1.70
CA GLY A 123 21.82 4.52 2.38
C GLY A 123 22.85 3.89 3.32
N ASN A 124 22.85 4.28 4.58
CA ASN A 124 23.73 3.75 5.62
C ASN A 124 23.17 2.54 6.37
N SER A 125 21.95 2.13 6.07
CA SER A 125 21.28 1.03 6.75
C SER A 125 21.46 -0.29 6.02
N THR A 126 21.89 -1.33 6.73
CA THR A 126 21.95 -2.70 6.21
C THR A 126 20.66 -3.41 6.61
N PHE A 127 19.81 -3.71 5.63
CA PHE A 127 18.55 -4.40 5.89
C PHE A 127 18.73 -5.92 5.93
N MET A 128 19.72 -6.47 5.20
CA MET A 128 19.97 -7.92 5.18
C MET A 128 21.35 -8.31 4.65
N LYS A 129 21.85 -9.49 5.11
CA LYS A 129 22.82 -10.31 4.38
C LYS A 129 22.02 -11.34 3.57
N ILE A 130 22.10 -11.25 2.24
CA ILE A 130 21.26 -12.04 1.33
C ILE A 130 22.06 -13.22 0.78
N ARG A 131 21.56 -14.44 0.97
CA ARG A 131 21.94 -15.60 0.16
C ARG A 131 21.25 -15.51 -1.20
N LYS A 132 21.95 -15.83 -2.29
CA LYS A 132 21.34 -15.79 -3.65
C LYS A 132 20.01 -16.59 -3.67
N GLY A 133 18.95 -15.97 -4.17
CA GLY A 133 17.64 -16.59 -4.33
C GLY A 133 16.63 -16.19 -3.25
N TRP A 134 16.20 -17.14 -2.42
CA TRP A 134 15.13 -16.94 -1.43
C TRP A 134 15.38 -15.81 -0.42
N ASP A 135 16.65 -15.57 -0.07
CA ASP A 135 16.98 -14.50 0.87
C ASP A 135 16.76 -13.10 0.27
N ALA A 136 16.83 -12.94 -1.05
CA ALA A 136 16.52 -11.68 -1.72
C ALA A 136 15.03 -11.35 -1.58
N ILE A 137 14.17 -12.34 -1.76
CA ILE A 137 12.70 -12.21 -1.60
C ILE A 137 12.37 -11.79 -0.17
N ASN A 138 12.96 -12.45 0.83
CA ASN A 138 12.79 -12.09 2.23
C ASN A 138 13.28 -10.66 2.54
N GLY A 139 14.34 -10.19 1.87
CA GLY A 139 14.84 -8.82 2.00
C GLY A 139 13.85 -7.79 1.49
N ILE A 140 13.25 -8.07 0.34
CA ILE A 140 12.22 -7.23 -0.25
C ILE A 140 11.01 -7.14 0.68
N GLN A 141 10.53 -8.27 1.21
CA GLN A 141 9.41 -8.30 2.14
C GLN A 141 9.71 -7.47 3.39
N ARG A 142 10.88 -7.66 4.01
CA ARG A 142 11.27 -6.89 5.20
C ARG A 142 11.37 -5.40 4.94
N TYR A 143 11.78 -4.99 3.74
CA TYR A 143 11.80 -3.57 3.41
C TYR A 143 10.39 -3.00 3.29
N ILE A 144 9.46 -3.74 2.70
CA ILE A 144 8.06 -3.34 2.62
C ILE A 144 7.45 -3.23 4.03
N ASP A 145 7.71 -4.21 4.90
CA ASP A 145 7.27 -4.19 6.31
C ASP A 145 7.88 -2.99 7.06
N TYR A 146 9.16 -2.68 6.78
CA TYR A 146 9.82 -1.49 7.30
C TYR A 146 9.12 -0.21 6.84
N LEU A 147 8.83 -0.04 5.55
CA LEU A 147 8.11 1.12 5.04
C LEU A 147 6.72 1.27 5.71
N ILE A 148 5.97 0.18 5.84
CA ILE A 148 4.66 0.20 6.52
C ILE A 148 4.82 0.67 7.97
N THR A 149 5.85 0.18 8.68
CA THR A 149 6.14 0.54 10.06
C THR A 149 6.47 2.02 10.18
N GLU A 150 7.38 2.53 9.34
CA GLU A 150 7.83 3.92 9.38
C GLU A 150 6.71 4.91 9.04
N TYR A 151 5.91 4.64 8.01
CA TYR A 151 4.76 5.49 7.68
C TYR A 151 3.68 5.44 8.77
N THR A 152 3.48 4.28 9.40
CA THR A 152 2.59 4.16 10.55
C THR A 152 3.10 5.01 11.72
N TYR A 153 4.41 4.96 12.01
CA TYR A 153 5.04 5.81 13.02
C TYR A 153 4.89 7.30 12.69
N LEU A 154 5.07 7.69 11.43
CA LEU A 154 4.89 9.07 10.99
C LEU A 154 3.45 9.56 11.18
N GLY A 155 2.47 8.69 11.14
CA GLY A 155 1.06 9.01 11.33
C GLY A 155 0.38 9.50 10.07
N VAL A 156 0.90 9.10 8.91
CA VAL A 156 0.32 9.36 7.60
C VAL A 156 -0.59 8.21 7.17
N ASP A 157 -1.53 8.48 6.27
CA ASP A 157 -2.24 7.42 5.57
C ASP A 157 -1.30 6.76 4.56
N LEU A 158 -1.35 5.45 4.45
CA LEU A 158 -0.52 4.68 3.53
C LEU A 158 -1.39 3.95 2.52
N ILE A 159 -1.06 4.07 1.25
CA ILE A 159 -1.72 3.34 0.15
C ILE A 159 -0.69 2.57 -0.63
N PHE A 160 -0.86 1.25 -0.71
CA PHE A 160 -0.10 0.37 -1.57
C PHE A 160 -0.99 -0.17 -2.68
N VAL A 161 -0.54 -0.04 -3.92
CA VAL A 161 -1.26 -0.51 -5.10
C VAL A 161 -0.63 -1.79 -5.61
N PHE A 162 -1.45 -2.82 -5.81
CA PHE A 162 -1.04 -4.15 -6.23
C PHE A 162 -1.67 -4.54 -7.57
N HIS A 163 -0.92 -5.26 -8.40
CA HIS A 163 -1.49 -5.93 -9.56
C HIS A 163 -2.08 -7.28 -9.17
N GLU A 164 -3.23 -7.59 -9.75
CA GLU A 164 -3.85 -8.91 -9.72
C GLU A 164 -3.20 -9.82 -10.77
N LYS A 165 -2.98 -11.11 -10.47
CA LYS A 165 -2.54 -12.11 -11.47
C LYS A 165 -3.59 -12.31 -12.57
N ASN A 166 -3.13 -12.59 -13.78
CA ASN A 166 -4.01 -13.02 -14.86
C ASN A 166 -4.50 -14.46 -14.62
N GLU A 167 -5.75 -14.73 -14.99
CA GLU A 167 -6.37 -16.07 -14.86
C GLU A 167 -5.57 -17.20 -15.55
N LYS A 168 -4.77 -16.88 -16.57
CA LYS A 168 -3.90 -17.86 -17.25
C LYS A 168 -2.80 -18.42 -16.36
N ASP A 169 -2.35 -17.64 -15.36
CA ASP A 169 -1.34 -18.10 -14.40
C ASP A 169 -1.96 -18.94 -13.27
N ALA A 170 -3.29 -18.90 -13.13
CA ALA A 170 -4.05 -19.69 -12.16
C ALA A 170 -4.38 -21.12 -12.64
N VAL A 171 -4.35 -21.38 -13.96
CA VAL A 171 -4.66 -22.70 -14.54
C VAL A 171 -3.55 -23.72 -14.27
N GLU A 172 -2.33 -23.30 -13.95
CA GLU A 172 -1.25 -24.20 -13.52
C GLU A 172 -1.32 -24.56 -12.03
N SER A 173 -2.07 -23.83 -11.22
CA SER A 173 -2.35 -24.19 -9.83
C SER A 173 -3.72 -24.89 -9.76
N THR A 174 -3.75 -26.15 -9.40
CA THR A 174 -4.92 -27.04 -9.32
C THR A 174 -5.94 -26.66 -8.22
N GLN A 175 -6.12 -25.39 -7.92
CA GLN A 175 -7.10 -24.90 -6.96
C GLN A 175 -7.83 -23.67 -7.49
N ASP A 176 -9.16 -23.77 -7.56
CA ASP A 176 -10.17 -22.75 -7.93
C ASP A 176 -10.20 -21.49 -7.06
N ARG A 177 -9.04 -20.98 -6.63
CA ARG A 177 -8.94 -19.72 -5.92
C ARG A 177 -8.17 -18.74 -6.79
N THR A 178 -8.84 -17.67 -7.18
CA THR A 178 -8.19 -16.46 -7.72
C THR A 178 -7.23 -15.93 -6.66
N GLU A 179 -5.98 -16.39 -6.69
CA GLU A 179 -4.95 -15.88 -5.79
C GLU A 179 -4.54 -14.51 -6.27
N TYR A 180 -4.87 -13.51 -5.48
CA TYR A 180 -4.47 -12.12 -5.70
C TYR A 180 -3.00 -11.99 -5.35
N THR A 181 -2.18 -12.21 -6.32
CA THR A 181 -0.77 -11.96 -6.19
C THR A 181 -0.49 -10.55 -6.69
N GLY A 182 -0.54 -9.56 -5.79
CA GLY A 182 0.42 -8.48 -5.94
C GLY A 182 1.78 -9.18 -5.96
N GLN A 183 2.57 -9.08 -7.01
CA GLN A 183 3.81 -9.86 -7.17
C GLN A 183 4.88 -9.49 -6.12
N LEU A 184 4.49 -9.43 -4.85
CA LEU A 184 5.41 -9.21 -3.74
C LEU A 184 6.35 -10.39 -3.55
N THR A 185 5.90 -11.59 -3.93
CA THR A 185 6.71 -12.81 -3.88
C THR A 185 6.15 -13.85 -4.83
N THR A 186 6.97 -14.78 -5.26
CA THR A 186 6.53 -16.00 -5.94
C THR A 186 5.85 -16.98 -4.98
N ASP A 187 5.77 -16.66 -3.68
CA ASP A 187 5.19 -17.50 -2.64
C ASP A 187 3.83 -16.95 -2.18
N PRO A 188 2.72 -17.69 -2.41
CA PRO A 188 1.38 -17.30 -1.98
C PRO A 188 1.22 -17.04 -0.49
N GLN A 189 2.04 -17.67 0.37
CA GLN A 189 1.97 -17.48 1.83
C GLN A 189 2.32 -16.06 2.25
N TYR A 190 3.23 -15.40 1.55
CA TYR A 190 3.64 -14.03 1.89
C TYR A 190 2.60 -12.99 1.51
N LEU A 191 1.79 -13.26 0.50
CA LEU A 191 0.78 -12.30 0.05
C LEU A 191 -0.38 -12.17 1.02
N SER A 192 -0.88 -13.30 1.50
CA SER A 192 -1.95 -13.30 2.51
C SER A 192 -1.48 -12.64 3.80
N SER A 193 -0.20 -12.83 4.19
CA SER A 193 0.38 -12.17 5.36
C SER A 193 0.57 -10.67 5.15
N SER A 194 0.98 -10.22 3.97
CA SER A 194 1.16 -8.79 3.67
C SER A 194 -0.15 -8.02 3.69
N LEU A 195 -1.22 -8.58 3.14
CA LEU A 195 -2.54 -7.93 3.16
C LEU A 195 -3.10 -7.81 4.58
N SER A 196 -2.71 -8.67 5.51
CA SER A 196 -3.10 -8.58 6.93
C SER A 196 -2.54 -7.35 7.65
N LEU A 197 -1.52 -6.69 7.09
CA LEU A 197 -0.95 -5.45 7.61
C LEU A 197 -1.80 -4.22 7.29
N PHE A 198 -2.78 -4.36 6.39
CA PHE A 198 -3.68 -3.29 5.98
C PHE A 198 -5.02 -3.42 6.70
N ASN A 199 -5.54 -2.30 7.16
CA ASN A 199 -6.89 -2.25 7.75
C ASN A 199 -7.98 -2.09 6.69
N GLU A 200 -7.60 -1.67 5.49
CA GLU A 200 -8.47 -1.52 4.33
C GLU A 200 -7.88 -2.29 3.14
N VAL A 201 -8.61 -3.23 2.58
CA VAL A 201 -8.23 -3.98 1.38
C VAL A 201 -9.34 -3.85 0.35
N TYR A 202 -9.09 -3.12 -0.71
CA TYR A 202 -10.06 -2.81 -1.76
C TYR A 202 -9.69 -3.49 -3.07
N HIS A 203 -10.69 -4.09 -3.70
CA HIS A 203 -10.56 -4.61 -5.06
C HIS A 203 -11.30 -3.72 -6.05
N ILE A 204 -10.57 -3.19 -7.03
CA ILE A 204 -11.17 -2.37 -8.09
C ILE A 204 -11.31 -3.16 -9.37
N LYS A 205 -12.52 -3.15 -9.93
CA LYS A 205 -12.83 -3.81 -11.20
C LYS A 205 -13.73 -2.97 -12.09
N VAL A 206 -13.69 -3.31 -13.37
CA VAL A 206 -14.56 -2.73 -14.39
C VAL A 206 -15.69 -3.72 -14.65
N GLN A 207 -16.92 -3.27 -14.53
CA GLN A 207 -18.11 -4.05 -14.87
C GLN A 207 -18.28 -4.15 -16.41
N PRO A 208 -19.07 -5.10 -16.93
CA PRO A 208 -19.33 -5.22 -18.36
C PRO A 208 -19.89 -3.95 -19.03
N ASN A 209 -20.59 -3.13 -18.28
CA ASN A 209 -21.11 -1.82 -18.75
C ASN A 209 -20.08 -0.68 -18.73
N GLY A 210 -18.80 -0.97 -18.42
CA GLY A 210 -17.73 0.01 -18.31
C GLY A 210 -17.68 0.78 -16.98
N THR A 211 -18.58 0.53 -16.04
CA THR A 211 -18.57 1.20 -14.73
C THR A 211 -17.49 0.63 -13.83
N TYR A 212 -16.72 1.49 -13.19
CA TYR A 212 -15.74 1.11 -12.16
C TYR A 212 -16.42 0.95 -10.82
N ILE A 213 -16.15 -0.14 -10.13
CA ILE A 213 -16.61 -0.40 -8.76
C ILE A 213 -15.46 -0.82 -7.87
N CYS A 214 -15.59 -0.52 -6.58
CA CYS A 214 -14.67 -0.92 -5.52
C CYS A 214 -15.37 -1.94 -4.62
N GLU A 215 -14.85 -3.17 -4.56
CA GLU A 215 -15.31 -4.21 -3.64
C GLU A 215 -14.58 -4.03 -2.31
N CYS A 216 -15.34 -3.91 -1.21
CA CYS A 216 -14.83 -3.58 0.12
C CYS A 216 -15.05 -4.68 1.16
N LYS A 217 -15.80 -5.73 0.83
CA LYS A 217 -16.09 -6.85 1.73
C LYS A 217 -15.74 -8.19 1.10
N PRO A 218 -15.43 -9.22 1.92
CA PRO A 218 -15.13 -10.55 1.43
C PRO A 218 -16.23 -11.08 0.50
N ASN A 219 -15.81 -11.78 -0.54
CA ASN A 219 -16.70 -12.49 -1.46
C ASN A 219 -16.05 -13.80 -1.88
N VAL A 220 -16.69 -14.56 -2.78
CA VAL A 220 -16.18 -15.87 -3.27
C VAL A 220 -14.85 -15.75 -4.03
N TYR A 221 -14.45 -14.56 -4.44
CA TYR A 221 -13.24 -14.30 -5.24
C TYR A 221 -12.08 -13.74 -4.41
N GLY A 222 -12.32 -13.25 -3.18
CA GLY A 222 -11.25 -12.68 -2.39
C GLY A 222 -11.66 -12.20 -0.99
N ASN A 223 -10.64 -12.07 -0.15
CA ASN A 223 -10.78 -11.61 1.23
C ASN A 223 -10.55 -10.09 1.32
N TRP A 224 -11.41 -9.32 0.62
CA TRP A 224 -11.45 -7.87 0.80
C TRP A 224 -11.84 -7.53 2.22
N ASN A 225 -11.35 -6.44 2.76
CA ASN A 225 -11.64 -6.05 4.14
C ASN A 225 -11.78 -4.55 4.28
N THR A 226 -12.67 -4.13 5.16
CA THR A 226 -12.81 -2.74 5.57
C THR A 226 -13.15 -2.66 7.05
N THR A 227 -12.50 -1.73 7.75
CA THR A 227 -12.86 -1.30 9.11
C THR A 227 -13.87 -0.15 9.08
N LEU A 228 -14.13 0.41 7.89
CA LEU A 228 -15.10 1.46 7.68
C LEU A 228 -16.50 0.86 7.51
N MET A 229 -17.54 1.65 7.83
CA MET A 229 -18.95 1.24 7.67
C MET A 229 -19.40 1.33 6.20
N LEU A 230 -18.67 0.62 5.30
CA LEU A 230 -18.94 0.59 3.86
C LEU A 230 -19.91 -0.54 3.49
N ASP A 231 -20.53 -0.40 2.32
CA ASP A 231 -21.30 -1.47 1.71
C ASP A 231 -20.34 -2.50 1.05
N ALA A 232 -20.88 -3.59 0.50
CA ALA A 232 -20.04 -4.60 -0.15
C ALA A 232 -19.31 -4.05 -1.38
N THR A 233 -19.96 -3.10 -2.07
CA THR A 233 -19.39 -2.37 -3.20
C THR A 233 -19.64 -0.87 -3.03
N GLU A 234 -18.63 -0.08 -3.41
CA GLU A 234 -18.69 1.37 -3.36
C GLU A 234 -18.26 1.99 -4.70
N PRO A 235 -18.69 3.21 -5.01
CA PRO A 235 -18.06 4.01 -6.05
C PRO A 235 -16.56 4.22 -5.73
N PRO A 236 -15.65 4.16 -6.73
CA PRO A 236 -14.21 4.18 -6.49
C PRO A 236 -13.72 5.60 -6.13
N ASN A 237 -13.93 5.99 -4.88
CA ASN A 237 -13.48 7.28 -4.32
C ASN A 237 -13.22 7.14 -2.81
N ILE A 238 -11.94 7.09 -2.42
CA ILE A 238 -11.53 6.87 -1.02
C ILE A 238 -12.04 7.99 -0.11
N LEU A 239 -11.93 9.25 -0.53
CA LEU A 239 -12.41 10.37 0.30
C LEU A 239 -13.91 10.25 0.60
N LYS A 240 -14.73 9.95 -0.41
CA LYS A 240 -16.18 9.73 -0.22
C LYS A 240 -16.48 8.52 0.66
N MET A 241 -15.69 7.46 0.58
CA MET A 241 -15.82 6.29 1.47
C MET A 241 -15.57 6.70 2.93
N ILE A 242 -14.55 7.51 3.19
CA ILE A 242 -14.25 8.05 4.52
C ILE A 242 -15.40 8.92 5.02
N GLU A 243 -15.85 9.87 4.20
CA GLU A 243 -16.99 10.76 4.53
C GLU A 243 -18.26 9.97 4.85
N LYS A 244 -18.58 8.95 4.06
CA LYS A 244 -19.72 8.04 4.30
C LYS A 244 -19.64 7.35 5.65
N HIS A 245 -18.44 6.83 6.01
CA HIS A 245 -18.23 6.24 7.33
C HIS A 245 -18.45 7.24 8.45
N GLU A 246 -17.88 8.44 8.34
CA GLU A 246 -18.00 9.49 9.35
C GLU A 246 -19.46 9.92 9.54
N GLN A 247 -20.22 10.06 8.46
CA GLN A 247 -21.65 10.35 8.51
C GLN A 247 -22.43 9.26 9.25
N LYS A 248 -22.25 7.97 8.89
CA LYS A 248 -22.92 6.85 9.55
C LYS A 248 -22.58 6.77 11.05
N ARG A 249 -21.32 7.01 11.42
CA ARG A 249 -20.86 7.03 12.81
C ARG A 249 -21.53 8.14 13.62
N ASN A 250 -21.64 9.34 13.05
CA ASN A 250 -22.27 10.48 13.72
C ASN A 250 -23.76 10.26 13.94
N THR A 251 -24.46 9.69 12.95
CA THR A 251 -25.89 9.34 13.08
C THR A 251 -26.10 8.27 14.17
N SER A 252 -25.24 7.27 14.26
CA SER A 252 -25.33 6.23 15.29
C SER A 252 -25.10 6.76 16.71
N LYS A 253 -24.27 7.81 16.88
CA LYS A 253 -24.05 8.46 18.18
C LYS A 253 -25.21 9.37 18.63
N GLN A 254 -25.99 9.88 17.69
CA GLN A 254 -27.14 10.74 18.01
C GLN A 254 -28.43 9.96 18.34
N GLY A 255 -28.46 8.67 18.00
CA GLY A 255 -29.59 7.77 18.27
C GLY A 255 -29.42 6.86 19.49
N ALA A 256 -28.31 6.97 20.22
CA ALA A 256 -28.01 6.26 21.47
C ALA A 256 -28.05 7.22 22.65
#